data_7246657e7d6d85ad42529a4ddb14a006
#
_entry.id   7246657e7d6d85ad42529a4ddb14a006
#
_cell.length_a   1.000
_cell.length_b   1.000
_cell.length_c   1.000
_cell.angle_alpha   90.00
_cell.angle_beta   90.00
_cell.angle_gamma   90.00
#
_symmetry.space_group_name_H-M   'P 1'
#
loop_
_entity.id
_entity.type
_entity.pdbx_description
1 polymer ?
#
loop_
_entity_poly.entity_id
_entity_poly.type
_entity_poly.pdbx_seq_one_letter_code
_entity_poly.pdbx_strand_id
1 'polypeptide(L)'
;MNFQQIKFKGSKNSYSILIGNKILSLLPRKIKSLCPKTRKIAVVIDKKVPNHFKKSLKHYLKKFDVTFLNFEANEKTKNLNTVNAFLEKLLFHKFNRSDLIISVGGGITGDVIGFVASTFKRGINFINIPTTLLAQV
;
A
#
# COMPACT_ATOMS: atom_id res chain seq x y z
N MET A 1 -15.57 -12.67 -12.35
CA MET A 1 -15.18 -11.59 -11.41
C MET A 1 -15.56 -10.26 -12.03
N ASN A 2 -16.54 -9.59 -11.45
CA ASN A 2 -16.98 -8.27 -11.93
C ASN A 2 -16.23 -7.18 -11.15
N PHE A 3 -15.43 -6.39 -11.85
CA PHE A 3 -14.79 -5.22 -11.29
C PHE A 3 -14.81 -4.06 -12.31
N GLN A 4 -14.81 -2.85 -11.80
CA GLN A 4 -14.66 -1.64 -12.60
C GLN A 4 -13.22 -1.13 -12.48
N GLN A 5 -12.68 -0.61 -13.57
CA GLN A 5 -11.39 0.05 -13.58
C GLN A 5 -11.55 1.46 -14.11
N ILE A 6 -11.19 2.44 -13.30
CA ILE A 6 -11.13 3.84 -13.68
C ILE A 6 -9.67 4.19 -13.89
N LYS A 7 -9.32 4.66 -15.09
CA LYS A 7 -7.95 5.09 -15.41
C LYS A 7 -7.86 6.60 -15.34
N PHE A 8 -6.90 7.08 -14.59
CA PHE A 8 -6.56 8.51 -14.52
C PHE A 8 -5.27 8.74 -15.28
N LYS A 9 -5.32 9.65 -16.28
CA LYS A 9 -4.13 10.09 -17.01
C LYS A 9 -3.85 11.54 -16.62
N GLY A 10 -2.78 11.76 -15.88
CA GLY A 10 -2.21 13.10 -15.66
C GLY A 10 -1.12 13.39 -16.68
N SER A 11 -0.63 14.63 -16.71
CA SER A 11 0.44 15.06 -17.62
C SER A 11 1.77 14.30 -17.41
N LYS A 12 2.05 13.88 -16.18
CA LYS A 12 3.31 13.20 -15.82
C LYS A 12 3.10 11.81 -15.22
N ASN A 13 1.95 11.54 -14.63
CA ASN A 13 1.66 10.28 -13.93
C ASN A 13 0.29 9.76 -14.28
N SER A 14 0.15 8.45 -14.34
CA SER A 14 -1.13 7.77 -14.49
C SER A 14 -1.32 6.77 -13.36
N TYR A 15 -2.55 6.62 -12.90
CA TYR A 15 -2.93 5.60 -11.94
C TYR A 15 -4.30 5.01 -12.28
N SER A 16 -4.64 3.89 -11.69
CA SER A 16 -5.96 3.28 -11.85
C SER A 16 -6.58 2.98 -10.50
N ILE A 17 -7.91 3.12 -10.46
CA ILE A 17 -8.74 2.71 -9.34
C ILE A 17 -9.47 1.45 -9.76
N LEU A 18 -9.40 0.42 -8.93
CA LEU A 18 -10.11 -0.83 -9.11
C LEU A 18 -11.21 -0.95 -8.04
N ILE A 19 -12.43 -1.17 -8.47
CA ILE A 19 -13.61 -1.29 -7.59
C ILE A 19 -14.32 -2.59 -7.91
N GLY A 20 -14.50 -3.44 -6.90
CA GLY A 20 -15.21 -4.72 -7.12
C GLY A 20 -15.05 -5.70 -5.97
N ASN A 21 -15.73 -6.82 -6.10
CA ASN A 21 -15.64 -7.91 -5.14
C ASN A 21 -14.44 -8.80 -5.43
N LYS A 22 -13.76 -9.27 -4.36
CA LYS A 22 -12.61 -10.21 -4.45
C LYS A 22 -11.44 -9.71 -5.30
N ILE A 23 -11.34 -8.39 -5.52
CA ILE A 23 -10.30 -7.77 -6.37
C ILE A 23 -8.87 -7.96 -5.82
N LEU A 24 -8.71 -8.28 -4.54
CA LEU A 24 -7.39 -8.61 -3.98
C LEU A 24 -6.70 -9.78 -4.68
N SER A 25 -7.46 -10.69 -5.28
CA SER A 25 -6.91 -11.79 -6.08
C SER A 25 -6.16 -11.31 -7.34
N LEU A 26 -6.47 -10.09 -7.81
CA LEU A 26 -5.78 -9.46 -8.95
C LEU A 26 -4.44 -8.83 -8.59
N LEU A 27 -4.18 -8.64 -7.29
CA LEU A 27 -3.03 -7.88 -6.79
C LEU A 27 -1.69 -8.42 -7.33
N PRO A 28 -1.39 -9.73 -7.29
CA PRO A 28 -0.13 -10.25 -7.82
C PRO A 28 0.08 -9.95 -9.30
N ARG A 29 -0.99 -10.07 -10.10
CA ARG A 29 -0.95 -9.80 -11.54
C ARG A 29 -0.73 -8.30 -11.80
N LYS A 30 -1.40 -7.44 -11.04
CA LYS A 30 -1.26 -5.98 -11.17
C LYS A 30 0.13 -5.52 -10.75
N ILE A 31 0.69 -6.07 -9.67
CA ILE A 31 2.07 -5.76 -9.25
C ILE A 31 3.07 -6.13 -10.36
N LYS A 32 2.97 -7.32 -10.91
CA LYS A 32 3.87 -7.75 -12.00
C LYS A 32 3.77 -6.88 -13.24
N SER A 33 2.56 -6.42 -13.57
CA SER A 33 2.32 -5.57 -14.74
C SER A 33 2.78 -4.12 -14.54
N LEU A 34 2.49 -3.52 -13.37
CA LEU A 34 2.74 -2.10 -13.10
C LEU A 34 4.12 -1.85 -12.50
N CYS A 35 4.62 -2.80 -11.73
CA CYS A 35 5.88 -2.69 -11.00
C CYS A 35 6.76 -3.93 -11.25
N PRO A 36 7.19 -4.18 -12.50
CA PRO A 36 7.85 -5.44 -12.87
C PRO A 36 9.18 -5.67 -12.18
N LYS A 37 9.83 -4.63 -11.66
CA LYS A 37 11.10 -4.71 -10.94
C LYS A 37 10.93 -4.90 -9.42
N THR A 38 9.71 -4.95 -8.91
CA THR A 38 9.44 -5.13 -7.48
C THR A 38 9.88 -6.52 -7.03
N ARG A 39 10.71 -6.54 -5.99
CA ARG A 39 11.14 -7.76 -5.29
C ARG A 39 10.57 -7.82 -3.89
N LYS A 40 10.61 -6.71 -3.17
CA LYS A 40 10.13 -6.57 -1.79
C LYS A 40 8.84 -5.77 -1.74
N ILE A 41 7.96 -6.18 -0.84
CA ILE A 41 6.70 -5.48 -0.59
C ILE A 41 6.59 -5.21 0.92
N ALA A 42 6.44 -3.95 1.29
CA ALA A 42 6.04 -3.55 2.62
C ALA A 42 4.53 -3.41 2.66
N VAL A 43 3.85 -4.21 3.46
CA VAL A 43 2.41 -4.06 3.71
C VAL A 43 2.23 -3.38 5.06
N VAL A 44 1.83 -2.13 5.04
CA VAL A 44 1.47 -1.38 6.26
C VAL A 44 -0.02 -1.51 6.46
N ILE A 45 -0.40 -2.17 7.55
CA ILE A 45 -1.79 -2.49 7.85
C ILE A 45 -2.21 -1.89 9.18
N ASP A 46 -3.35 -1.17 9.19
CA ASP A 46 -3.95 -0.66 10.41
C ASP A 46 -4.41 -1.84 11.29
N LYS A 47 -4.11 -1.75 12.59
CA LYS A 47 -4.53 -2.73 13.59
C LYS A 47 -6.03 -3.00 13.61
N LYS A 48 -6.85 -2.01 13.22
CA LYS A 48 -8.31 -2.13 13.13
C LYS A 48 -8.80 -2.97 11.95
N VAL A 49 -7.95 -3.25 10.97
CA VAL A 49 -8.31 -4.07 9.81
C VAL A 49 -8.50 -5.52 10.25
N PRO A 50 -9.61 -6.18 9.90
CA PRO A 50 -9.88 -7.54 10.30
C PRO A 50 -8.80 -8.54 9.85
N ASN A 51 -8.50 -9.53 10.69
CA ASN A 51 -7.44 -10.51 10.42
C ASN A 51 -7.62 -11.31 9.13
N HIS A 52 -8.85 -11.49 8.65
CA HIS A 52 -9.07 -12.21 7.40
C HIS A 52 -8.48 -11.47 6.18
N PHE A 53 -8.45 -10.12 6.20
CA PHE A 53 -7.75 -9.33 5.17
C PHE A 53 -6.25 -9.57 5.19
N LYS A 54 -5.65 -9.60 6.37
CA LYS A 54 -4.22 -9.88 6.53
C LYS A 54 -3.87 -11.28 6.01
N LYS A 55 -4.71 -12.27 6.32
CA LYS A 55 -4.55 -13.64 5.81
C LYS A 55 -4.67 -13.71 4.29
N SER A 56 -5.66 -13.01 3.71
CA SER A 56 -5.83 -12.94 2.26
C SER A 56 -4.64 -12.30 1.57
N LEU A 57 -4.11 -11.19 2.10
CA LEU A 57 -2.92 -10.54 1.56
C LEU A 57 -1.70 -11.45 1.63
N LYS A 58 -1.47 -12.14 2.75
CA LYS A 58 -0.40 -13.14 2.86
C LYS A 58 -0.53 -14.23 1.80
N HIS A 59 -1.74 -14.73 1.58
CA HIS A 59 -1.99 -15.77 0.57
C HIS A 59 -1.68 -15.28 -0.84
N TYR A 60 -2.22 -14.12 -1.23
CA TYR A 60 -2.01 -13.59 -2.58
C TYR A 60 -0.58 -13.14 -2.84
N LEU A 61 0.11 -12.63 -1.84
CA LEU A 61 1.46 -12.10 -1.97
C LEU A 61 2.58 -13.12 -1.68
N LYS A 62 2.25 -14.39 -1.47
CA LYS A 62 3.21 -15.44 -1.07
C LYS A 62 4.43 -15.63 -2.00
N LYS A 63 4.34 -15.17 -3.24
CA LYS A 63 5.46 -15.25 -4.21
C LYS A 63 6.43 -14.07 -4.14
N PHE A 64 6.16 -13.10 -3.28
CA PHE A 64 7.01 -11.94 -3.06
C PHE A 64 7.66 -11.99 -1.68
N ASP A 65 8.76 -11.27 -1.51
CA ASP A 65 9.37 -11.03 -0.20
C ASP A 65 8.57 -9.93 0.52
N VAL A 66 7.69 -10.32 1.45
CA VAL A 66 6.73 -9.42 2.08
C VAL A 66 7.09 -9.16 3.54
N THR A 67 7.18 -7.89 3.91
CA THR A 67 7.30 -7.43 5.29
C THR A 67 5.98 -6.79 5.72
N PHE A 68 5.34 -7.34 6.76
CA PHE A 68 4.14 -6.76 7.35
C PHE A 68 4.51 -5.80 8.48
N LEU A 69 4.03 -4.57 8.39
CA LEU A 69 4.22 -3.53 9.40
C LEU A 69 2.85 -3.12 9.95
N ASN A 70 2.67 -3.26 11.26
CA ASN A 70 1.45 -2.83 11.91
C ASN A 70 1.47 -1.32 12.14
N PHE A 71 0.31 -0.69 11.97
CA PHE A 71 0.11 0.73 12.23
C PHE A 71 -1.13 0.93 13.10
N GLU A 72 -1.00 1.69 14.15
CA GLU A 72 -2.12 2.14 14.98
C GLU A 72 -2.54 3.53 14.50
N ALA A 73 -3.43 3.57 13.50
CA ALA A 73 -3.85 4.80 12.87
C ALA A 73 -4.86 5.57 13.73
N ASN A 74 -4.49 6.77 14.13
CA ASN A 74 -5.34 7.73 14.82
C ASN A 74 -4.78 9.15 14.60
N GLU A 75 -5.51 10.18 15.01
CA GLU A 75 -5.07 11.58 14.83
C GLU A 75 -3.74 11.89 15.51
N LYS A 76 -3.40 11.23 16.62
CA LYS A 76 -2.14 11.41 17.33
C LYS A 76 -0.95 10.85 16.57
N THR A 77 -1.17 9.83 15.74
CA THR A 77 -0.13 9.20 14.92
C THR A 77 0.01 9.81 13.52
N LYS A 78 -0.86 10.75 13.15
CA LYS A 78 -0.76 11.52 11.92
C LYS A 78 0.24 12.67 12.07
N ASN A 79 1.53 12.35 12.09
CA ASN A 79 2.60 13.33 12.33
C ASN A 79 3.91 12.89 11.66
N LEU A 80 4.90 13.81 11.62
CA LEU A 80 6.19 13.57 10.99
C LEU A 80 7.04 12.53 11.74
N ASN A 81 6.89 12.40 13.06
CA ASN A 81 7.63 11.38 13.81
C ASN A 81 7.22 9.97 13.37
N THR A 82 5.94 9.75 13.13
CA THR A 82 5.42 8.49 12.59
C THR A 82 5.96 8.23 11.16
N VAL A 83 5.97 9.27 10.31
CA VAL A 83 6.57 9.19 8.98
C VAL A 83 8.03 8.76 9.05
N ASN A 84 8.82 9.43 9.90
CA ASN A 84 10.24 9.10 10.09
C ASN A 84 10.44 7.66 10.58
N ALA A 85 9.60 7.19 11.51
CA ALA A 85 9.66 5.81 11.99
C ALA A 85 9.45 4.79 10.86
N PHE A 86 8.51 5.04 9.94
CA PHE A 86 8.32 4.17 8.79
C PHE A 86 9.46 4.26 7.77
N LEU A 87 9.99 5.45 7.52
CA LEU A 87 11.18 5.63 6.66
C LEU A 87 12.38 4.83 7.20
N GLU A 88 12.62 4.89 8.50
CA GLU A 88 13.68 4.11 9.15
C GLU A 88 13.46 2.60 9.02
N LYS A 89 12.22 2.12 9.19
CA LYS A 89 11.87 0.71 9.00
C LYS A 89 12.14 0.24 7.57
N LEU A 90 11.80 1.06 6.57
CA LEU A 90 12.08 0.73 5.17
C LEU A 90 13.58 0.67 4.88
N LEU A 91 14.37 1.58 5.44
CA LEU A 91 15.82 1.56 5.33
C LEU A 91 16.41 0.33 6.03
N PHE A 92 15.96 0.02 7.23
CA PHE A 92 16.39 -1.15 7.99
C PHE A 92 16.16 -2.45 7.22
N HIS A 93 14.99 -2.59 6.60
CA HIS A 93 14.64 -3.74 5.76
C HIS A 93 15.20 -3.68 4.34
N LYS A 94 16.05 -2.68 4.02
CA LYS A 94 16.75 -2.54 2.75
C LYS A 94 15.85 -2.45 1.52
N PHE A 95 14.75 -1.71 1.65
CA PHE A 95 13.88 -1.39 0.51
C PHE A 95 14.55 -0.46 -0.49
N ASN A 96 14.21 -0.62 -1.76
CA ASN A 96 14.66 0.21 -2.88
C ASN A 96 13.49 0.92 -3.57
N ARG A 97 13.78 1.90 -4.41
CA ARG A 97 12.77 2.64 -5.18
C ARG A 97 11.92 1.75 -6.10
N SER A 98 12.48 0.66 -6.58
CA SER A 98 11.77 -0.31 -7.44
C SER A 98 10.83 -1.24 -6.66
N ASP A 99 10.95 -1.27 -5.33
CA ASP A 99 10.06 -2.04 -4.47
C ASP A 99 8.71 -1.36 -4.30
N LEU A 100 7.84 -1.93 -3.50
CA LEU A 100 6.44 -1.51 -3.36
C LEU A 100 6.05 -1.36 -1.90
N ILE A 101 5.29 -0.30 -1.61
CA ILE A 101 4.56 -0.16 -0.36
C ILE A 101 3.07 -0.33 -0.65
N ILE A 102 2.40 -1.12 0.16
CA ILE A 102 0.94 -1.26 0.16
C ILE A 102 0.41 -0.76 1.51
N SER A 103 -0.45 0.24 1.49
CA SER A 103 -1.19 0.68 2.68
C SER A 103 -2.56 0.02 2.72
N VAL A 104 -2.96 -0.46 3.89
CA VAL A 104 -4.25 -1.10 4.12
C VAL A 104 -4.90 -0.49 5.35
N GLY A 105 -5.94 0.31 5.17
CA GLY A 105 -6.59 1.00 6.28
C GLY A 105 -7.49 2.14 5.84
N GLY A 106 -7.83 3.00 6.78
CA GLY A 106 -8.62 4.21 6.54
C GLY A 106 -7.79 5.38 6.01
N GLY A 107 -8.37 6.58 6.04
CA GLY A 107 -7.76 7.80 5.51
C GLY A 107 -6.42 8.14 6.15
N ILE A 108 -6.29 8.02 7.47
CA ILE A 108 -5.03 8.31 8.17
C ILE A 108 -3.90 7.39 7.71
N THR A 109 -4.19 6.10 7.57
CA THR A 109 -3.21 5.13 7.07
C THR A 109 -2.77 5.48 5.65
N GLY A 110 -3.70 5.75 4.75
CA GLY A 110 -3.42 6.15 3.38
C GLY A 110 -2.61 7.44 3.28
N ASP A 111 -2.96 8.46 4.08
CA ASP A 111 -2.27 9.75 4.09
C ASP A 111 -0.82 9.62 4.60
N VAL A 112 -0.64 8.99 5.75
CA VAL A 112 0.70 8.83 6.36
C VAL A 112 1.60 7.97 5.46
N ILE A 113 1.11 6.83 5.02
CA ILE A 113 1.92 5.90 4.24
C ILE A 113 2.11 6.38 2.79
N GLY A 114 1.13 7.08 2.23
CA GLY A 114 1.29 7.76 0.94
C GLY A 114 2.39 8.84 0.99
N PHE A 115 2.47 9.60 2.08
CA PHE A 115 3.55 10.56 2.29
C PHE A 115 4.92 9.86 2.46
N VAL A 116 4.97 8.78 3.24
CA VAL A 116 6.18 7.93 3.34
C VAL A 116 6.62 7.45 1.96
N ALA A 117 5.69 6.96 1.15
CA ALA A 117 6.00 6.45 -0.20
C ALA A 117 6.53 7.55 -1.13
N SER A 118 6.00 8.77 -1.02
CA SER A 118 6.43 9.91 -1.84
C SER A 118 7.83 10.40 -1.48
N THR A 119 8.23 10.25 -0.23
CA THR A 119 9.51 10.78 0.30
C THR A 119 10.62 9.74 0.33
N PHE A 120 10.31 8.45 0.49
CA PHE A 120 11.31 7.40 0.56
C PHE A 120 12.15 7.35 -0.72
N LYS A 121 13.46 7.63 -0.60
CA LYS A 121 14.41 7.63 -1.74
C LYS A 121 13.86 8.39 -2.97
N ARG A 122 13.18 9.52 -2.76
CA ARG A 122 12.52 10.33 -3.80
C ARG A 122 11.35 9.65 -4.50
N GLY A 123 10.70 8.72 -3.84
CA GLY A 123 9.50 8.01 -4.28
C GLY A 123 9.73 6.52 -4.49
N ILE A 124 8.83 5.72 -3.94
CA ILE A 124 8.72 4.27 -4.12
C ILE A 124 7.33 3.95 -4.69
N ASN A 125 7.17 2.83 -5.38
CA ASN A 125 5.86 2.40 -5.85
C ASN A 125 4.87 2.26 -4.69
N PHE A 126 3.63 2.67 -4.92
CA PHE A 126 2.60 2.72 -3.88
C PHE A 126 1.26 2.21 -4.37
N ILE A 127 0.64 1.34 -3.58
CA ILE A 127 -0.74 0.89 -3.75
C ILE A 127 -1.50 1.21 -2.47
N ASN A 128 -2.63 1.90 -2.59
CA ASN A 128 -3.53 2.17 -1.47
C ASN A 128 -4.74 1.24 -1.53
N ILE A 129 -5.00 0.56 -0.42
CA ILE A 129 -6.19 -0.29 -0.23
C ILE A 129 -7.02 0.32 0.89
N PRO A 130 -7.95 1.25 0.55
CA PRO A 130 -8.80 1.89 1.54
C PRO A 130 -9.85 0.91 2.07
N THR A 131 -10.00 0.86 3.39
CA THR A 131 -10.92 -0.05 4.08
C THR A 131 -12.13 0.64 4.72
N THR A 132 -12.20 1.97 4.65
CA THR A 132 -13.34 2.77 5.12
C THR A 132 -14.02 3.46 3.95
N LEU A 133 -15.32 3.70 4.06
CA LEU A 133 -16.07 4.41 3.02
C LEU A 133 -15.50 5.81 2.76
N LEU A 134 -15.17 6.55 3.81
CA LEU A 134 -14.61 7.90 3.70
C LEU A 134 -13.27 7.91 2.95
N ALA A 135 -12.45 6.90 3.12
CA ALA A 135 -11.16 6.79 2.43
C ALA A 135 -11.29 6.37 0.95
N GLN A 136 -12.48 5.99 0.51
CA GLN A 136 -12.76 5.57 -0.88
C GLN A 136 -13.29 6.71 -1.76
N VAL A 137 -13.58 7.86 -1.19
CA VAL A 137 -14.13 9.03 -1.92
C VAL A 137 -13.12 10.15 -2.08
#